data_5fd3deb14227287ce10b9da2d3d1492d
#
_entry.id   5fd3deb14227287ce10b9da2d3d1492d
#
_cell.length_a   1.000
_cell.length_b   1.000
_cell.length_c   1.000
_cell.angle_alpha   90.00
_cell.angle_beta   90.00
_cell.angle_gamma   90.00
#
_symmetry.space_group_name_H-M   'P 1'
#
loop_
_entity.id
_entity.type
_entity.pdbx_description
1 polymer ?
#
loop_
_entity_poly.entity_id
_entity_poly.type
_entity_poly.pdbx_seq_one_letter_code
_entity_poly.pdbx_strand_id
1 'polypeptide(L)'
;DIIMAQSGNQALKMINTGKLPDIIVSDVNMPDGDGFQLCNAIKSNDRFNHIPVVLLTARGDEHDQSDSYKLGADGFIPKPFEMETLTELLRGLLRKRSEVKKRYLSNEDSPADFGSEEEAFIIRFNKIVSEHLGDPDLDQQLICRELGVSRALLYNKMKAIAGTGA
;
A
#
# COMPACT_ATOMS: atom_id res chain seq x y z
N ASP A 1 -17.15 6.82 5.46
CA ASP A 1 -17.20 8.30 5.33
C ASP A 1 -16.50 8.72 4.03
N ILE A 2 -17.05 9.72 3.33
CA ILE A 2 -16.44 10.31 2.14
C ILE A 2 -15.79 11.63 2.54
N ILE A 3 -14.53 11.81 2.15
CA ILE A 3 -13.79 13.06 2.31
C ILE A 3 -13.48 13.59 0.93
N MET A 4 -13.77 14.86 0.69
CA MET A 4 -13.54 15.49 -0.61
C MET A 4 -12.35 16.45 -0.54
N ALA A 5 -11.52 16.43 -1.58
CA ALA A 5 -10.46 17.40 -1.83
C ALA A 5 -10.64 18.00 -3.24
N GLN A 6 -10.36 19.28 -3.38
CA GLN A 6 -10.53 20.00 -4.65
C GLN A 6 -9.28 19.95 -5.54
N SER A 7 -8.15 19.49 -5.00
CA SER A 7 -6.87 19.37 -5.70
C SER A 7 -5.99 18.28 -5.11
N GLY A 8 -4.99 17.82 -5.88
CA GLY A 8 -3.99 16.87 -5.41
C GLY A 8 -3.21 17.37 -4.20
N ASN A 9 -2.84 18.65 -4.19
CA ASN A 9 -2.13 19.26 -3.09
C ASN A 9 -2.98 19.35 -1.81
N GLN A 10 -4.27 19.62 -1.92
CA GLN A 10 -5.19 19.58 -0.79
C GLN A 10 -5.34 18.16 -0.24
N ALA A 11 -5.48 17.16 -1.10
CA ALA A 11 -5.55 15.75 -0.70
C ALA A 11 -4.29 15.32 0.08
N LEU A 12 -3.10 15.66 -0.41
CA LEU A 12 -1.83 15.37 0.27
C LEU A 12 -1.73 16.03 1.64
N LYS A 13 -2.16 17.30 1.76
CA LYS A 13 -2.21 17.97 3.08
C LYS A 13 -3.13 17.25 4.06
N MET A 14 -4.30 16.80 3.60
CA MET A 14 -5.25 16.09 4.47
C MET A 14 -4.69 14.75 4.94
N ILE A 15 -4.03 13.99 4.07
CA ILE A 15 -3.40 12.71 4.40
C ILE A 15 -2.25 12.92 5.39
N ASN A 16 -1.42 13.92 5.19
CA ASN A 16 -0.32 14.25 6.08
C ASN A 16 -0.77 14.71 7.48
N THR A 17 -1.99 15.24 7.61
CA THR A 17 -2.58 15.59 8.92
C THR A 17 -3.21 14.40 9.65
N GLY A 18 -3.05 13.17 9.12
CA GLY A 18 -3.51 11.93 9.77
C GLY A 18 -4.90 11.45 9.33
N LYS A 19 -5.53 12.09 8.35
CA LYS A 19 -6.78 11.62 7.74
C LYS A 19 -6.48 10.59 6.65
N LEU A 20 -6.16 9.36 7.06
CA LEU A 20 -5.82 8.29 6.13
C LEU A 20 -7.09 7.68 5.52
N PRO A 21 -7.28 7.77 4.20
CA PRO A 21 -8.41 7.12 3.53
C PRO A 21 -8.15 5.62 3.32
N ASP A 22 -9.23 4.87 3.15
CA ASP A 22 -9.15 3.45 2.77
C ASP A 22 -8.84 3.28 1.28
N ILE A 23 -9.23 4.25 0.46
CA ILE A 23 -9.01 4.29 -0.98
C ILE A 23 -9.08 5.74 -1.47
N ILE A 24 -8.33 6.07 -2.49
CA ILE A 24 -8.34 7.39 -3.14
C ILE A 24 -8.91 7.21 -4.56
N VAL A 25 -9.88 8.06 -4.90
CA VAL A 25 -10.39 8.21 -6.27
C VAL A 25 -10.08 9.63 -6.71
N SER A 26 -9.30 9.79 -7.76
CA SER A 26 -8.84 11.10 -8.22
C SER A 26 -9.11 11.28 -9.71
N ASP A 27 -9.55 12.45 -10.09
CA ASP A 27 -9.45 12.89 -11.49
C ASP A 27 -7.96 13.04 -11.83
N VAL A 28 -7.59 12.73 -13.07
CA VAL A 28 -6.25 13.04 -13.60
C VAL A 28 -6.13 14.55 -13.78
N ASN A 29 -7.12 15.18 -14.41
CA ASN A 29 -7.10 16.59 -14.74
C ASN A 29 -7.71 17.43 -13.62
N MET A 30 -6.89 17.88 -12.67
CA MET A 30 -7.31 18.77 -11.60
C MET A 30 -6.48 20.06 -11.59
N PRO A 31 -7.07 21.19 -11.17
CA PRO A 31 -6.30 22.39 -10.90
C PRO A 31 -5.40 22.16 -9.67
N ASP A 32 -4.24 22.82 -9.64
CA ASP A 32 -3.33 22.83 -8.49
C ASP A 32 -2.88 21.40 -8.06
N GLY A 33 -2.20 20.71 -8.98
CA GLY A 33 -1.67 19.35 -8.80
C GLY A 33 -2.60 18.27 -9.37
N ASP A 34 -2.12 17.61 -10.42
CA ASP A 34 -2.86 16.59 -11.13
C ASP A 34 -2.93 15.24 -10.38
N GLY A 35 -3.80 14.34 -10.84
CA GLY A 35 -3.99 13.03 -10.24
C GLY A 35 -2.76 12.12 -10.35
N PHE A 36 -1.91 12.30 -11.36
CA PHE A 36 -0.67 11.55 -11.52
C PHE A 36 0.35 11.94 -10.46
N GLN A 37 0.50 13.25 -10.21
CA GLN A 37 1.37 13.76 -9.14
C GLN A 37 0.91 13.27 -7.79
N LEU A 38 -0.39 13.29 -7.52
CA LEU A 38 -0.99 12.74 -6.30
C LEU A 38 -0.66 11.24 -6.16
N CYS A 39 -0.91 10.44 -7.22
CA CYS A 39 -0.66 9.01 -7.24
C CYS A 39 0.82 8.72 -6.94
N ASN A 40 1.73 9.38 -7.66
CA ASN A 40 3.16 9.22 -7.45
C ASN A 40 3.58 9.57 -6.02
N ALA A 41 3.09 10.68 -5.48
CA ALA A 41 3.39 11.09 -4.09
C ALA A 41 2.90 10.07 -3.05
N ILE A 42 1.74 9.44 -3.29
CA ILE A 42 1.21 8.39 -2.42
C ILE A 42 2.03 7.10 -2.56
N LYS A 43 2.29 6.65 -3.79
CA LYS A 43 2.95 5.37 -4.06
C LYS A 43 4.45 5.36 -3.76
N SER A 44 5.11 6.51 -3.84
CA SER A 44 6.52 6.67 -3.46
C SER A 44 6.75 6.87 -1.96
N ASN A 45 5.69 6.97 -1.16
CA ASN A 45 5.80 7.20 0.27
C ASN A 45 5.48 5.92 1.06
N ASP A 46 6.47 5.39 1.81
CA ASP A 46 6.33 4.14 2.57
C ASP A 46 5.18 4.13 3.57
N ARG A 47 4.75 5.30 4.05
CA ARG A 47 3.61 5.41 4.98
C ARG A 47 2.26 5.30 4.28
N PHE A 48 2.18 5.58 2.98
CA PHE A 48 0.92 5.73 2.24
C PHE A 48 0.81 4.82 1.02
N ASN A 49 1.91 4.17 0.57
CA ASN A 49 1.95 3.33 -0.63
C ASN A 49 0.92 2.20 -0.63
N HIS A 50 0.51 1.74 0.57
CA HIS A 50 -0.51 0.72 0.76
C HIS A 50 -1.96 1.22 0.49
N ILE A 51 -2.17 2.54 0.33
CA ILE A 51 -3.48 3.11 0.02
C ILE A 51 -3.76 2.93 -1.46
N PRO A 52 -4.84 2.23 -1.86
CA PRO A 52 -5.20 2.10 -3.26
C PRO A 52 -5.55 3.46 -3.88
N VAL A 53 -5.06 3.68 -5.10
CA VAL A 53 -5.34 4.89 -5.89
C VAL A 53 -5.98 4.50 -7.21
N VAL A 54 -7.17 5.02 -7.46
CA VAL A 54 -7.91 4.89 -8.73
C VAL A 54 -7.93 6.24 -9.42
N LEU A 55 -7.51 6.26 -10.68
CA LEU A 55 -7.48 7.46 -11.51
C LEU A 55 -8.64 7.46 -12.51
N LEU A 56 -9.33 8.60 -12.60
CA LEU A 56 -10.37 8.85 -13.59
C LEU A 56 -9.74 9.63 -14.75
N THR A 57 -9.71 9.04 -15.95
CA THR A 57 -9.00 9.59 -17.12
C THR A 57 -9.96 10.07 -18.20
N ALA A 58 -9.54 11.00 -19.04
CA ALA A 58 -10.28 11.35 -20.25
C ALA A 58 -10.18 10.21 -21.28
N ARG A 59 -11.23 10.01 -22.08
CA ARG A 59 -11.26 8.99 -23.12
C ARG A 59 -10.34 9.42 -24.28
N GLY A 60 -9.30 8.64 -24.56
CA GLY A 60 -8.39 8.90 -25.70
C GLY A 60 -6.92 9.09 -25.33
N ASP A 61 -6.58 9.23 -24.08
CA ASP A 61 -5.20 9.38 -23.64
C ASP A 61 -4.55 8.00 -23.41
N GLU A 62 -4.27 7.27 -24.52
CA GLU A 62 -3.55 5.98 -24.46
C GLU A 62 -2.14 6.14 -23.88
N HIS A 63 -1.51 7.30 -24.03
CA HIS A 63 -0.24 7.62 -23.38
C HIS A 63 -0.38 7.73 -21.85
N ASP A 64 -1.47 8.30 -21.37
CA ASP A 64 -1.75 8.41 -19.92
C ASP A 64 -1.93 7.05 -19.26
N GLN A 65 -2.51 6.04 -19.92
CA GLN A 65 -2.66 4.70 -19.38
C GLN A 65 -1.32 3.99 -19.20
N SER A 66 -0.42 4.08 -20.18
CA SER A 66 0.91 3.46 -20.12
C SER A 66 1.78 4.07 -19.02
N ASP A 67 1.74 5.39 -18.86
CA ASP A 67 2.53 6.09 -17.83
C ASP A 67 1.93 5.92 -16.43
N SER A 68 0.63 5.76 -16.34
CA SER A 68 -0.11 5.54 -15.09
C SER A 68 0.19 4.18 -14.45
N TYR A 69 0.32 3.12 -15.23
CA TYR A 69 0.76 1.81 -14.72
C TYR A 69 2.19 1.88 -14.15
N LYS A 70 3.07 2.70 -14.76
CA LYS A 70 4.43 2.94 -14.25
C LYS A 70 4.43 3.69 -12.91
N LEU A 71 3.40 4.51 -12.65
CA LEU A 71 3.24 5.26 -11.40
C LEU A 71 2.60 4.44 -10.27
N GLY A 72 2.23 3.16 -10.53
CA GLY A 72 1.71 2.25 -9.52
C GLY A 72 0.26 2.49 -9.10
N ALA A 73 -0.55 3.14 -9.94
CA ALA A 73 -1.99 3.25 -9.68
C ALA A 73 -2.66 1.86 -9.71
N ASP A 74 -3.62 1.64 -8.81
CA ASP A 74 -4.30 0.35 -8.64
C ASP A 74 -5.48 0.16 -9.58
N GLY A 75 -5.93 1.24 -10.21
CA GLY A 75 -7.01 1.19 -11.19
C GLY A 75 -7.15 2.47 -12.02
N PHE A 76 -7.74 2.31 -13.21
CA PHE A 76 -8.05 3.39 -14.15
C PHE A 76 -9.46 3.23 -14.65
N ILE A 77 -10.19 4.33 -14.73
CA ILE A 77 -11.54 4.37 -15.30
C ILE A 77 -11.61 5.51 -16.29
N PRO A 78 -11.80 5.22 -17.60
CA PRO A 78 -11.99 6.26 -18.60
C PRO A 78 -13.37 6.90 -18.45
N LYS A 79 -13.43 8.22 -18.56
CA LYS A 79 -14.67 8.99 -18.63
C LYS A 79 -15.22 9.00 -20.05
N PRO A 80 -16.56 8.92 -20.26
CA PRO A 80 -17.61 8.69 -19.26
C PRO A 80 -17.65 7.23 -18.80
N PHE A 81 -17.98 7.00 -17.52
CA PHE A 81 -18.06 5.66 -16.92
C PHE A 81 -19.41 5.42 -16.25
N GLU A 82 -19.80 4.15 -16.18
CA GLU A 82 -20.95 3.71 -15.42
C GLU A 82 -20.59 3.63 -13.92
N MET A 83 -21.47 4.12 -13.06
CA MET A 83 -21.26 4.08 -11.61
C MET A 83 -21.07 2.66 -11.07
N GLU A 84 -21.64 1.68 -11.76
CA GLU A 84 -21.49 0.26 -11.43
C GLU A 84 -20.04 -0.20 -11.59
N THR A 85 -19.40 0.16 -12.71
CA THR A 85 -17.99 -0.13 -13.01
C THR A 85 -17.06 0.43 -11.93
N LEU A 86 -17.26 1.70 -11.56
CA LEU A 86 -16.49 2.32 -10.47
C LEU A 86 -16.71 1.57 -9.16
N THR A 87 -17.96 1.29 -8.81
CA THR A 87 -18.32 0.63 -7.55
C THR A 87 -17.71 -0.77 -7.44
N GLU A 88 -17.75 -1.55 -8.52
CA GLU A 88 -17.15 -2.90 -8.56
C GLU A 88 -15.64 -2.87 -8.38
N LEU A 89 -14.96 -1.94 -9.07
CA LEU A 89 -13.52 -1.77 -8.92
C LEU A 89 -13.15 -1.40 -7.48
N LEU A 90 -13.84 -0.42 -6.89
CA LEU A 90 -13.58 0.02 -5.51
C LEU A 90 -13.83 -1.12 -4.51
N ARG A 91 -14.92 -1.88 -4.65
CA ARG A 91 -15.19 -3.06 -3.80
C ARG A 91 -14.10 -4.12 -3.93
N GLY A 92 -13.62 -4.37 -5.15
CA GLY A 92 -12.54 -5.32 -5.41
C GLY A 92 -11.24 -4.93 -4.69
N LEU A 93 -10.84 -3.66 -4.79
CA LEU A 93 -9.64 -3.15 -4.14
C LEU A 93 -9.75 -3.14 -2.61
N LEU A 94 -10.87 -2.70 -2.07
CA LEU A 94 -11.12 -2.71 -0.63
C LEU A 94 -11.18 -4.13 -0.06
N ARG A 95 -11.75 -5.09 -0.79
CA ARG A 95 -11.76 -6.50 -0.40
C ARG A 95 -10.36 -7.08 -0.34
N LYS A 96 -9.53 -6.88 -1.37
CA LYS A 96 -8.13 -7.31 -1.36
C LYS A 96 -7.37 -6.76 -0.16
N ARG A 97 -7.53 -5.46 0.13
CA ARG A 97 -6.93 -4.82 1.31
C ARG A 97 -7.42 -5.45 2.63
N SER A 98 -8.72 -5.71 2.74
CA SER A 98 -9.32 -6.35 3.91
C SER A 98 -8.83 -7.79 4.10
N GLU A 99 -8.66 -8.54 3.01
CA GLU A 99 -8.13 -9.91 3.05
C GLU A 99 -6.68 -9.93 3.48
N VAL A 100 -5.84 -9.04 2.93
CA VAL A 100 -4.46 -8.85 3.38
C VAL A 100 -4.43 -8.50 4.86
N LYS A 101 -5.21 -7.51 5.30
CA LYS A 101 -5.29 -7.11 6.71
C LYS A 101 -5.78 -8.25 7.62
N LYS A 102 -6.77 -9.04 7.18
CA LYS A 102 -7.24 -10.21 7.92
C LYS A 102 -6.16 -11.28 8.02
N ARG A 103 -5.41 -11.55 6.95
CA ARG A 103 -4.27 -12.49 6.97
C ARG A 103 -3.19 -12.05 7.95
N TYR A 104 -2.93 -10.74 8.07
CA TYR A 104 -1.98 -10.20 9.07
C TYR A 104 -2.50 -10.29 10.52
N LEU A 105 -3.83 -10.29 10.73
CA LEU A 105 -4.45 -10.27 12.06
C LEU A 105 -4.98 -11.65 12.51
N SER A 106 -5.27 -12.56 11.59
CA SER A 106 -5.66 -13.92 11.92
C SER A 106 -4.41 -14.78 12.05
N ASN A 107 -4.20 -15.34 13.24
CA ASN A 107 -3.13 -16.30 13.56
C ASN A 107 -3.32 -17.67 12.86
N GLU A 108 -4.01 -17.75 11.73
CA GLU A 108 -4.18 -19.00 10.97
C GLU A 108 -3.00 -19.14 10.00
N ASP A 109 -1.87 -19.52 10.58
CA ASP A 109 -0.65 -19.88 9.86
C ASP A 109 -0.81 -21.25 9.21
N SER A 110 -1.11 -21.27 7.92
CA SER A 110 -0.62 -22.35 7.06
C SER A 110 0.53 -21.78 6.21
N PRO A 111 1.74 -22.31 6.35
CA PRO A 111 2.92 -21.84 5.58
C PRO A 111 2.82 -22.06 4.06
N ALA A 112 1.75 -22.68 3.58
CA ALA A 112 1.61 -23.18 2.22
C ALA A 112 1.08 -22.16 1.19
N ASP A 113 0.70 -20.93 1.62
CA ASP A 113 -0.03 -19.99 0.75
C ASP A 113 0.72 -18.66 0.48
N PHE A 114 2.02 -18.62 0.79
CA PHE A 114 2.83 -17.41 0.58
C PHE A 114 3.59 -17.48 -0.75
N GLY A 115 3.36 -16.49 -1.61
CA GLY A 115 3.93 -16.43 -2.95
C GLY A 115 5.46 -16.25 -3.01
N SER A 116 6.11 -15.85 -1.92
CA SER A 116 7.57 -15.77 -1.82
C SER A 116 8.08 -16.03 -0.39
N GLU A 117 9.32 -16.51 -0.28
CA GLU A 117 10.01 -16.66 1.02
C GLU A 117 10.14 -15.34 1.78
N GLU A 118 10.23 -14.22 1.06
CA GLU A 118 10.31 -12.88 1.64
C GLU A 118 9.02 -12.47 2.33
N GLU A 119 7.87 -12.75 1.73
CA GLU A 119 6.55 -12.45 2.31
C GLU A 119 6.32 -13.25 3.61
N ALA A 120 6.63 -14.55 3.57
CA ALA A 120 6.55 -15.40 4.75
C ALA A 120 7.47 -14.91 5.89
N PHE A 121 8.66 -14.43 5.54
CA PHE A 121 9.60 -13.86 6.50
C PHE A 121 9.08 -12.56 7.14
N ILE A 122 8.53 -11.64 6.35
CA ILE A 122 7.94 -10.38 6.84
C ILE A 122 6.79 -10.65 7.82
N ILE A 123 5.93 -11.59 7.49
CA ILE A 123 4.78 -11.94 8.33
C ILE A 123 5.26 -12.47 9.68
N ARG A 124 6.23 -13.40 9.69
CA ARG A 124 6.81 -13.93 10.93
C ARG A 124 7.49 -12.84 11.76
N PHE A 125 8.24 -11.95 11.08
CA PHE A 125 8.90 -10.83 11.75
C PHE A 125 7.90 -9.90 12.43
N ASN A 126 6.85 -9.47 11.69
CA ASN A 126 5.82 -8.58 12.21
C ASN A 126 5.05 -9.22 13.37
N LYS A 127 4.79 -10.52 13.32
CA LYS A 127 4.14 -11.27 14.39
C LYS A 127 4.97 -11.19 15.67
N ILE A 128 6.25 -11.54 15.60
CA ILE A 128 7.16 -11.49 16.75
C ILE A 128 7.23 -10.10 17.36
N VAL A 129 7.40 -9.07 16.50
CA VAL A 129 7.43 -7.68 16.97
C VAL A 129 6.12 -7.29 17.66
N SER A 130 4.97 -7.70 17.11
CA SER A 130 3.65 -7.37 17.67
C SER A 130 3.38 -8.06 18.99
N GLU A 131 3.83 -9.31 19.15
CA GLU A 131 3.68 -10.09 20.39
C GLU A 131 4.53 -9.54 21.54
N HIS A 132 5.67 -8.94 21.22
CA HIS A 132 6.60 -8.34 22.18
C HIS A 132 6.54 -6.80 22.22
N LEU A 133 5.51 -6.18 21.64
CA LEU A 133 5.36 -4.72 21.62
C LEU A 133 5.10 -4.22 23.05
N GLY A 134 6.10 -3.56 23.65
CA GLY A 134 6.06 -3.11 25.05
C GLY A 134 6.90 -3.96 26.01
N ASP A 135 7.51 -5.02 25.53
CA ASP A 135 8.49 -5.78 26.31
C ASP A 135 9.83 -5.04 26.30
N PRO A 136 10.38 -4.67 27.48
CA PRO A 136 11.69 -4.00 27.58
C PRO A 136 12.85 -4.88 27.08
N ASP A 137 12.65 -6.20 27.00
CA ASP A 137 13.64 -7.16 26.52
C ASP A 137 13.54 -7.42 24.99
N LEU A 138 12.66 -6.71 24.28
CA LEU A 138 12.58 -6.81 22.82
C LEU A 138 13.87 -6.26 22.19
N ASP A 139 14.77 -7.15 21.86
CA ASP A 139 16.02 -6.84 21.19
C ASP A 139 16.23 -7.67 19.91
N GLN A 140 17.29 -7.34 19.17
CA GLN A 140 17.66 -8.08 17.97
C GLN A 140 17.95 -9.56 18.23
N GLN A 141 18.41 -9.92 19.45
CA GLN A 141 18.73 -11.31 19.79
C GLN A 141 17.46 -12.13 19.95
N LEU A 142 16.44 -11.58 20.59
CA LEU A 142 15.14 -12.20 20.76
C LEU A 142 14.50 -12.44 19.37
N ILE A 143 14.47 -11.42 18.52
CA ILE A 143 13.93 -11.53 17.17
C ILE A 143 14.64 -12.60 16.34
N CYS A 144 15.99 -12.64 16.39
CA CYS A 144 16.78 -13.66 15.68
C CYS A 144 16.47 -15.07 16.19
N ARG A 145 16.33 -15.23 17.50
CA ARG A 145 16.01 -16.51 18.13
C ARG A 145 14.63 -17.03 17.73
N GLU A 146 13.63 -16.17 17.80
CA GLU A 146 12.24 -16.49 17.46
C GLU A 146 12.06 -16.79 15.96
N LEU A 147 12.77 -16.06 15.09
CA LEU A 147 12.78 -16.31 13.64
C LEU A 147 13.62 -17.53 13.25
N GLY A 148 14.49 -18.02 14.15
CA GLY A 148 15.45 -19.07 13.82
C GLY A 148 16.51 -18.65 12.80
N VAL A 149 16.93 -17.37 12.80
CA VAL A 149 17.88 -16.82 11.82
C VAL A 149 19.09 -16.18 12.52
N SER A 150 20.22 -16.12 11.79
CA SER A 150 21.39 -15.37 12.26
C SER A 150 21.18 -13.86 12.11
N ARG A 151 21.92 -13.06 12.91
CA ARG A 151 21.88 -11.58 12.80
C ARG A 151 22.21 -11.09 11.38
N ALA A 152 23.19 -11.74 10.72
CA ALA A 152 23.57 -11.39 9.36
C ALA A 152 22.44 -11.67 8.36
N LEU A 153 21.72 -12.80 8.52
CA LEU A 153 20.59 -13.14 7.67
C LEU A 153 19.41 -12.20 7.89
N LEU A 154 19.11 -11.87 9.16
CA LEU A 154 18.09 -10.87 9.50
C LEU A 154 18.40 -9.53 8.82
N TYR A 155 19.63 -9.03 8.99
CA TYR A 155 20.06 -7.77 8.39
C TYR A 155 19.93 -7.77 6.86
N ASN A 156 20.41 -8.83 6.20
CA ASN A 156 20.35 -8.93 4.73
C ASN A 156 18.91 -9.01 4.21
N LYS A 157 18.05 -9.79 4.86
CA LYS A 157 16.63 -9.88 4.49
C LYS A 157 15.91 -8.55 4.72
N MET A 158 16.11 -7.89 5.86
CA MET A 158 15.53 -6.57 6.12
C MET A 158 16.02 -5.51 5.15
N LYS A 159 17.31 -5.53 4.78
CA LYS A 159 17.88 -4.63 3.78
C LYS A 159 17.26 -4.85 2.40
N ALA A 160 17.08 -6.09 1.98
CA ALA A 160 16.45 -6.42 0.70
C ALA A 160 14.99 -5.94 0.65
N ILE A 161 14.24 -6.12 1.73
CA ILE A 161 12.84 -5.72 1.87
C ILE A 161 12.68 -4.20 1.93
N ALA A 162 13.56 -3.51 2.67
CA ALA A 162 13.51 -2.05 2.83
C ALA A 162 13.99 -1.29 1.58
N GLY A 163 14.48 -1.96 0.56
CA GLY A 163 14.96 -1.31 -0.68
C GLY A 163 16.17 -0.39 -0.48
N THR A 164 16.81 -0.41 0.68
CA THR A 164 18.00 0.38 0.97
C THR A 164 19.25 -0.35 0.48
N GLY A 165 19.42 -0.35 -0.83
CA GLY A 165 20.61 -0.88 -1.47
C GLY A 165 21.15 0.07 -2.50
N ALA A 166 22.29 0.64 -2.22
CA ALA A 166 23.18 1.49 -3.00
C ALA A 166 22.85 2.97 -3.02
#